data_a7d3f5dac1b03459dc90d79e74b2f720
#
_entry.id   a7d3f5dac1b03459dc90d79e74b2f720
#
_cell.length_a   1.000
_cell.length_b   1.000
_cell.length_c   1.000
_cell.angle_alpha   90.00
_cell.angle_beta   90.00
_cell.angle_gamma   90.00
#
_symmetry.space_group_name_H-M   'P 1'
#
loop_
_entity.id
_entity.type
_entity.pdbx_description
1 polymer ?
#
loop_
_entity_poly.entity_id
_entity_poly.type
_entity_poly.pdbx_seq_one_letter_code
_entity_poly.pdbx_strand_id
1 'polypeptide(L)'
;IYNVDSALGQKLNVDLLITGIKNAIKKDTSIMSSEDAYAFMRRYYTVIKPRKDSIASAEFLAKVEKENKNILKTESGLLYEIVEAGDNNVKADTSSKVRVLYRMADRNGKDIQNTYDSNDTLDIPIKNVIKGFAEGMTLVGKGGKIKLWIPAELGYGSRNQGPVPANSALYYEVDVIDVVPAEEPAK
;
A
#
# COMPACT_ATOMS: atom_id res chain seq x y z
N ILE A 1 -0.02 20.54 10.35
CA ILE A 1 1.24 20.33 11.11
C ILE A 1 1.82 19.03 10.61
N TYR A 2 3.01 19.07 10.02
CA TYR A 2 3.70 17.89 9.51
C TYR A 2 4.13 17.02 10.70
N ASN A 3 3.62 15.80 10.79
CA ASN A 3 3.99 14.89 11.87
C ASN A 3 5.29 14.16 11.51
N VAL A 4 6.41 14.67 12.05
CA VAL A 4 7.75 14.14 11.80
C VAL A 4 7.89 12.69 12.30
N ASP A 5 7.24 12.34 13.41
CA ASP A 5 7.24 10.97 13.95
C ASP A 5 6.65 9.97 12.95
N SER A 6 5.57 10.37 12.26
CA SER A 6 4.95 9.56 11.21
C SER A 6 5.87 9.40 9.99
N ALA A 7 6.61 10.45 9.61
CA ALA A 7 7.54 10.39 8.49
C ALA A 7 8.76 9.52 8.77
N LEU A 8 9.22 9.50 10.02
CA LEU A 8 10.37 8.70 10.45
C LEU A 8 10.02 7.27 10.83
N GLY A 9 8.72 6.95 11.01
CA GLY A 9 8.25 5.64 11.46
C GLY A 9 8.70 5.29 12.87
N GLN A 10 9.10 6.28 13.66
CA GLN A 10 9.53 6.13 15.05
C GLN A 10 9.37 7.46 15.80
N LYS A 11 9.22 7.39 17.12
CA LYS A 11 9.10 8.59 17.96
C LYS A 11 10.38 9.39 17.92
N LEU A 12 10.25 10.68 17.61
CA LEU A 12 11.39 11.59 17.55
C LEU A 12 11.93 11.85 18.97
N ASN A 13 13.22 11.67 19.17
CA ASN A 13 13.89 12.12 20.40
C ASN A 13 14.15 13.61 20.31
N VAL A 14 13.27 14.39 20.95
CA VAL A 14 13.30 15.87 20.90
C VAL A 14 14.58 16.43 21.52
N ASP A 15 15.10 15.82 22.58
CA ASP A 15 16.30 16.31 23.27
C ASP A 15 17.54 16.13 22.38
N LEU A 16 17.64 14.99 21.68
CA LEU A 16 18.70 14.77 20.69
C LEU A 16 18.58 15.74 19.51
N LEU A 17 17.36 16.03 19.06
CA LEU A 17 17.14 17.01 18.00
C LEU A 17 17.58 18.41 18.43
N ILE A 18 17.18 18.86 19.62
CA ILE A 18 17.57 20.16 20.18
C ILE A 18 19.10 20.24 20.33
N THR A 19 19.72 19.17 20.80
CA THR A 19 21.17 19.09 20.93
C THR A 19 21.87 19.20 19.56
N GLY A 20 21.36 18.47 18.57
CA GLY A 20 21.86 18.54 17.19
C GLY A 20 21.74 19.94 16.58
N ILE A 21 20.62 20.64 16.79
CA ILE A 21 20.40 22.01 16.32
C ILE A 21 21.39 22.97 17.02
N LYS A 22 21.55 22.86 18.35
CA LYS A 22 22.52 23.69 19.10
C LYS A 22 23.95 23.51 18.60
N ASN A 23 24.36 22.28 18.33
CA ASN A 23 25.68 21.96 17.82
C ASN A 23 25.87 22.49 16.40
N ALA A 24 24.86 22.35 15.53
CA ALA A 24 24.92 22.90 14.18
C ALA A 24 25.07 24.43 14.16
N ILE A 25 24.34 25.16 15.04
CA ILE A 25 24.48 26.61 15.20
C ILE A 25 25.89 26.99 15.66
N LYS A 26 26.49 26.22 16.59
CA LYS A 26 27.84 26.44 17.11
C LYS A 26 28.95 25.94 16.16
N LYS A 27 28.59 25.31 15.04
CA LYS A 27 29.52 24.58 14.14
C LYS A 27 30.36 23.52 14.90
N ASP A 28 29.76 22.93 15.94
CA ASP A 28 30.36 21.86 16.71
C ASP A 28 30.12 20.52 16.02
N THR A 29 31.15 19.88 15.53
CA THR A 29 31.10 18.58 14.84
C THR A 29 31.52 17.42 15.74
N SER A 30 31.61 17.63 17.06
CA SER A 30 32.06 16.61 18.03
C SER A 30 31.19 15.37 18.09
N ILE A 31 29.90 15.48 17.73
CA ILE A 31 28.97 14.33 17.70
C ILE A 31 28.94 13.69 16.30
N MET A 32 28.85 14.50 15.25
CA MET A 32 28.77 14.02 13.86
C MET A 32 29.14 15.17 12.92
N SER A 33 30.01 14.91 11.94
CA SER A 33 30.27 15.86 10.87
C SER A 33 29.02 15.99 9.93
N SER A 34 28.95 17.10 9.20
CA SER A 34 27.88 17.27 8.20
C SER A 34 27.92 16.17 7.14
N GLU A 35 29.11 15.75 6.73
CA GLU A 35 29.35 14.70 5.75
C GLU A 35 28.84 13.34 6.25
N ASP A 36 29.18 12.99 7.51
CA ASP A 36 28.67 11.75 8.13
C ASP A 36 27.15 11.77 8.30
N ALA A 37 26.58 12.93 8.65
CA ALA A 37 25.13 13.08 8.74
C ALA A 37 24.44 12.84 7.39
N TYR A 38 24.97 13.40 6.30
CA TYR A 38 24.47 13.15 4.95
C TYR A 38 24.64 11.69 4.54
N ALA A 39 25.78 11.09 4.82
CA ALA A 39 26.02 9.67 4.52
C ALA A 39 25.07 8.76 5.30
N PHE A 40 24.84 9.04 6.59
CA PHE A 40 23.86 8.31 7.41
C PHE A 40 22.46 8.45 6.88
N MET A 41 21.98 9.67 6.59
CA MET A 41 20.65 9.92 6.06
C MET A 41 20.43 9.21 4.72
N ARG A 42 21.42 9.31 3.82
CA ARG A 42 21.37 8.59 2.54
C ARG A 42 21.22 7.09 2.77
N ARG A 43 22.10 6.49 3.61
CA ARG A 43 22.02 5.05 3.94
C ARG A 43 20.70 4.68 4.60
N TYR A 44 20.19 5.54 5.50
CA TYR A 44 18.92 5.30 6.18
C TYR A 44 17.78 5.18 5.18
N TYR A 45 17.61 6.14 4.27
CA TYR A 45 16.50 6.15 3.32
C TYR A 45 16.67 5.18 2.15
N THR A 46 17.91 4.84 1.75
CA THR A 46 18.12 3.94 0.60
C THR A 46 18.29 2.47 1.01
N VAL A 47 18.65 2.17 2.24
CA VAL A 47 18.95 0.79 2.68
C VAL A 47 18.16 0.40 3.92
N ILE A 48 18.28 1.18 5.02
CA ILE A 48 17.76 0.77 6.33
C ILE A 48 16.22 0.81 6.34
N LYS A 49 15.64 1.94 5.95
CA LYS A 49 14.18 2.12 5.95
C LYS A 49 13.48 1.14 5.00
N PRO A 50 13.86 0.99 3.72
CA PRO A 50 13.25 0.00 2.83
C PRO A 50 13.31 -1.42 3.36
N ARG A 51 14.42 -1.81 4.01
CA ARG A 51 14.54 -3.14 4.64
C ARG A 51 13.60 -3.29 5.84
N LYS A 52 13.49 -2.28 6.69
CA LYS A 52 12.53 -2.28 7.81
C LYS A 52 11.09 -2.37 7.30
N ASP A 53 10.75 -1.60 6.26
CA ASP A 53 9.41 -1.62 5.67
C ASP A 53 9.09 -2.98 5.04
N SER A 54 10.06 -3.64 4.39
CA SER A 54 9.91 -4.99 3.85
C SER A 54 9.63 -6.02 4.96
N ILE A 55 10.41 -6.00 6.05
CA ILE A 55 10.21 -6.91 7.18
C ILE A 55 8.83 -6.68 7.81
N ALA A 56 8.48 -5.44 8.12
CA ALA A 56 7.19 -5.11 8.72
C ALA A 56 6.00 -5.47 7.82
N SER A 57 6.16 -5.38 6.50
CA SER A 57 5.15 -5.82 5.53
C SER A 57 4.98 -7.33 5.52
N ALA A 58 6.08 -8.08 5.58
CA ALA A 58 6.04 -9.55 5.66
C ALA A 58 5.40 -10.02 6.97
N GLU A 59 5.75 -9.40 8.11
CA GLU A 59 5.15 -9.70 9.42
C GLU A 59 3.65 -9.40 9.44
N PHE A 60 3.24 -8.28 8.86
CA PHE A 60 1.82 -7.92 8.72
C PHE A 60 1.05 -8.98 7.93
N LEU A 61 1.54 -9.37 6.75
CA LEU A 61 0.89 -10.40 5.92
C LEU A 61 0.83 -11.76 6.62
N ALA A 62 1.92 -12.18 7.27
CA ALA A 62 1.96 -13.43 8.04
C ALA A 62 0.98 -13.42 9.22
N LYS A 63 0.84 -12.27 9.90
CA LYS A 63 -0.15 -12.10 10.97
C LYS A 63 -1.57 -12.23 10.44
N VAL A 64 -1.89 -11.57 9.35
CA VAL A 64 -3.20 -11.62 8.69
C VAL A 64 -3.55 -13.06 8.29
N GLU A 65 -2.63 -13.77 7.64
CA GLU A 65 -2.81 -15.18 7.22
C GLU A 65 -3.03 -16.11 8.41
N LYS A 66 -2.38 -15.84 9.55
CA LYS A 66 -2.51 -16.67 10.76
C LYS A 66 -3.79 -16.41 11.55
N GLU A 67 -4.20 -15.16 11.67
CA GLU A 67 -5.31 -14.75 12.54
C GLU A 67 -6.68 -14.88 11.88
N ASN A 68 -6.76 -14.92 10.56
CA ASN A 68 -8.01 -15.01 9.83
C ASN A 68 -8.12 -16.33 9.04
N LYS A 69 -9.01 -17.21 9.46
CA LYS A 69 -9.23 -18.53 8.83
C LYS A 69 -9.92 -18.47 7.46
N ASN A 70 -10.53 -17.34 7.12
CA ASN A 70 -11.24 -17.16 5.84
C ASN A 70 -10.33 -16.63 4.74
N ILE A 71 -9.06 -16.33 5.06
CA ILE A 71 -8.11 -15.84 4.09
C ILE A 71 -7.66 -16.96 3.17
N LEU A 72 -7.70 -16.67 1.90
CA LEU A 72 -7.16 -17.48 0.83
C LEU A 72 -5.90 -16.82 0.27
N LYS A 73 -5.06 -17.61 -0.36
CA LYS A 73 -3.79 -17.15 -0.94
C LYS A 73 -3.68 -17.65 -2.36
N THR A 74 -3.34 -16.76 -3.28
CA THR A 74 -3.05 -17.12 -4.66
C THR A 74 -1.61 -17.61 -4.82
N GLU A 75 -1.28 -18.20 -5.96
CA GLU A 75 0.10 -18.59 -6.31
C GLU A 75 1.06 -17.40 -6.37
N SER A 76 0.56 -16.22 -6.72
CA SER A 76 1.35 -14.97 -6.75
C SER A 76 1.67 -14.42 -5.36
N GLY A 77 1.02 -14.94 -4.31
CA GLY A 77 1.17 -14.51 -2.91
C GLY A 77 0.15 -13.45 -2.47
N LEU A 78 -0.84 -13.10 -3.29
CA LEU A 78 -1.95 -12.24 -2.90
C LEU A 78 -2.78 -12.95 -1.82
N LEU A 79 -3.02 -12.28 -0.69
CA LEU A 79 -3.98 -12.73 0.31
C LEU A 79 -5.32 -12.04 0.07
N TYR A 80 -6.41 -12.79 0.15
CA TYR A 80 -7.74 -12.25 -0.08
C TYR A 80 -8.83 -12.96 0.74
N GLU A 81 -9.92 -12.26 0.95
CA GLU A 81 -11.16 -12.76 1.53
C GLU A 81 -12.33 -12.33 0.66
N ILE A 82 -13.07 -13.27 0.09
CA ILE A 82 -14.31 -12.98 -0.64
C ILE A 82 -15.42 -12.83 0.40
N VAL A 83 -15.94 -11.61 0.57
CA VAL A 83 -17.07 -11.31 1.44
C VAL A 83 -18.38 -11.61 0.70
N GLU A 84 -18.46 -11.20 -0.57
CA GLU A 84 -19.57 -11.47 -1.47
C GLU A 84 -19.00 -11.82 -2.85
N ALA A 85 -19.41 -12.94 -3.43
CA ALA A 85 -18.85 -13.40 -4.71
C ALA A 85 -19.34 -12.56 -5.90
N GLY A 86 -20.53 -11.97 -5.80
CA GLY A 86 -21.17 -11.29 -6.91
C GLY A 86 -21.64 -12.24 -8.02
N ASP A 87 -21.95 -11.69 -9.19
CA ASP A 87 -22.33 -12.48 -10.36
C ASP A 87 -21.10 -13.06 -11.05
N ASN A 88 -20.87 -14.36 -10.87
CA ASN A 88 -19.75 -15.08 -11.47
C ASN A 88 -19.78 -15.14 -13.01
N ASN A 89 -20.90 -14.82 -13.65
CA ASN A 89 -21.00 -14.75 -15.11
C ASN A 89 -20.49 -13.40 -15.65
N VAL A 90 -20.34 -12.40 -14.78
CA VAL A 90 -19.89 -11.04 -15.13
C VAL A 90 -18.62 -10.72 -14.31
N LYS A 91 -17.52 -11.37 -14.71
CA LYS A 91 -16.19 -11.16 -14.11
C LYS A 91 -15.33 -10.26 -14.98
N ALA A 92 -14.47 -9.53 -14.34
CA ALA A 92 -13.47 -8.72 -15.02
C ALA A 92 -12.32 -9.56 -15.57
N ASP A 93 -11.79 -9.13 -16.68
CA ASP A 93 -10.53 -9.59 -17.28
C ASP A 93 -9.51 -8.44 -17.34
N THR A 94 -8.33 -8.70 -17.87
CA THR A 94 -7.25 -7.70 -17.94
C THR A 94 -7.56 -6.51 -18.86
N SER A 95 -8.55 -6.62 -19.74
CA SER A 95 -8.96 -5.57 -20.68
C SER A 95 -10.18 -4.78 -20.19
N SER A 96 -10.87 -5.29 -19.19
CA SER A 96 -12.08 -4.71 -18.62
C SER A 96 -11.82 -3.41 -17.85
N LYS A 97 -12.87 -2.61 -17.68
CA LYS A 97 -12.97 -1.57 -16.66
C LYS A 97 -13.89 -2.06 -15.54
N VAL A 98 -13.54 -1.76 -14.31
CA VAL A 98 -14.38 -2.02 -13.14
C VAL A 98 -14.84 -0.70 -12.55
N ARG A 99 -16.12 -0.62 -12.21
CA ARG A 99 -16.67 0.46 -11.40
C ARG A 99 -16.70 -0.01 -9.97
N VAL A 100 -15.98 0.67 -9.10
CA VAL A 100 -15.76 0.25 -7.72
C VAL A 100 -15.95 1.39 -6.73
N LEU A 101 -16.33 1.02 -5.50
CA LEU A 101 -16.01 1.76 -4.29
C LEU A 101 -14.87 1.01 -3.60
N TYR A 102 -13.89 1.73 -3.07
CA TYR A 102 -12.82 1.08 -2.35
C TYR A 102 -12.22 1.94 -1.25
N ARG A 103 -11.66 1.26 -0.28
CA ARG A 103 -10.80 1.79 0.75
C ARG A 103 -9.42 1.17 0.60
N MET A 104 -8.40 2.00 0.54
CA MET A 104 -7.00 1.60 0.54
C MET A 104 -6.36 2.09 1.83
N ALA A 105 -5.70 1.20 2.56
CA ALA A 105 -4.99 1.52 3.79
C ALA A 105 -3.57 0.94 3.80
N ASP A 106 -2.71 1.53 4.63
CA ASP A 106 -1.40 0.97 4.92
C ASP A 106 -1.49 -0.22 5.90
N ARG A 107 -0.36 -0.88 6.14
CA ARG A 107 -0.25 -2.02 7.09
C ARG A 107 -0.63 -1.69 8.54
N ASN A 108 -0.72 -0.39 8.90
CA ASN A 108 -1.12 0.07 10.23
C ASN A 108 -2.61 0.43 10.30
N GLY A 109 -3.35 0.22 9.20
CA GLY A 109 -4.77 0.56 9.08
C GLY A 109 -5.06 2.04 8.82
N LYS A 110 -4.02 2.84 8.54
CA LYS A 110 -4.19 4.25 8.17
C LYS A 110 -4.69 4.35 6.73
N ASP A 111 -5.81 5.03 6.55
CA ASP A 111 -6.38 5.25 5.23
C ASP A 111 -5.46 6.12 4.37
N ILE A 112 -5.24 5.63 3.16
CA ILE A 112 -4.52 6.32 2.09
C ILE A 112 -5.53 6.93 1.11
N GLN A 113 -6.57 6.16 0.79
CA GLN A 113 -7.68 6.58 -0.05
C GLN A 113 -8.96 5.85 0.39
N ASN A 114 -10.08 6.57 0.42
CA ASN A 114 -11.37 6.01 0.80
C ASN A 114 -12.45 6.68 -0.05
N THR A 115 -13.12 5.92 -0.93
CA THR A 115 -14.19 6.42 -1.78
C THR A 115 -15.57 6.16 -1.19
N TYR A 116 -15.67 5.37 -0.12
CA TYR A 116 -16.94 5.15 0.57
C TYR A 116 -17.46 6.43 1.24
N ASP A 117 -16.56 7.27 1.77
CA ASP A 117 -16.93 8.49 2.49
C ASP A 117 -17.66 9.51 1.60
N SER A 118 -17.29 9.57 0.31
CA SER A 118 -17.91 10.44 -0.69
C SER A 118 -19.00 9.73 -1.50
N ASN A 119 -19.13 8.40 -1.35
CA ASN A 119 -19.93 7.54 -2.21
C ASN A 119 -19.64 7.76 -3.70
N ASP A 120 -18.36 8.05 -4.02
CA ASP A 120 -17.90 8.38 -5.35
C ASP A 120 -17.30 7.14 -6.01
N THR A 121 -18.03 6.55 -6.93
CA THR A 121 -17.59 5.36 -7.67
C THR A 121 -16.55 5.74 -8.71
N LEU A 122 -15.50 4.92 -8.82
CA LEU A 122 -14.43 5.11 -9.80
C LEU A 122 -14.47 4.05 -10.89
N ASP A 123 -14.39 4.50 -12.15
CA ASP A 123 -14.23 3.62 -13.31
C ASP A 123 -12.73 3.39 -13.55
N ILE A 124 -12.26 2.20 -13.23
CA ILE A 124 -10.83 1.87 -13.22
C ILE A 124 -10.53 0.83 -14.31
N PRO A 125 -9.72 1.16 -15.33
CA PRO A 125 -9.20 0.16 -16.26
C PRO A 125 -8.24 -0.78 -15.55
N ILE A 126 -8.49 -2.09 -15.59
CA ILE A 126 -7.69 -3.11 -14.88
C ILE A 126 -6.23 -3.09 -15.31
N LYS A 127 -5.95 -2.81 -16.57
CA LYS A 127 -4.58 -2.69 -17.09
C LYS A 127 -3.73 -1.58 -16.46
N ASN A 128 -4.36 -0.61 -15.80
CA ASN A 128 -3.68 0.59 -15.26
C ASN A 128 -3.48 0.54 -13.74
N VAL A 129 -3.84 -0.56 -13.08
CA VAL A 129 -3.70 -0.70 -11.63
C VAL A 129 -2.52 -1.61 -11.26
N ILE A 130 -2.20 -1.66 -9.96
CA ILE A 130 -1.21 -2.58 -9.42
C ILE A 130 -1.65 -4.04 -9.61
N LYS A 131 -0.69 -4.94 -9.78
CA LYS A 131 -0.95 -6.34 -10.13
C LYS A 131 -1.89 -7.05 -9.15
N GLY A 132 -1.69 -6.85 -7.86
CA GLY A 132 -2.52 -7.49 -6.84
C GLY A 132 -3.98 -7.00 -6.85
N PHE A 133 -4.22 -5.74 -7.19
CA PHE A 133 -5.59 -5.23 -7.37
C PHE A 133 -6.22 -5.82 -8.63
N ALA A 134 -5.50 -5.82 -9.76
CA ALA A 134 -5.96 -6.42 -11.01
C ALA A 134 -6.33 -7.90 -10.82
N GLU A 135 -5.47 -8.68 -10.17
CA GLU A 135 -5.72 -10.08 -9.84
C GLU A 135 -6.96 -10.24 -8.94
N GLY A 136 -7.07 -9.43 -7.89
CA GLY A 136 -8.22 -9.46 -6.99
C GLY A 136 -9.56 -9.23 -7.69
N MET A 137 -9.59 -8.34 -8.68
CA MET A 137 -10.82 -8.05 -9.44
C MET A 137 -11.27 -9.21 -10.33
N THR A 138 -10.40 -10.14 -10.68
CA THR A 138 -10.78 -11.35 -11.42
C THR A 138 -11.41 -12.44 -10.54
N LEU A 139 -11.28 -12.33 -9.22
CA LEU A 139 -11.75 -13.33 -8.27
C LEU A 139 -13.24 -13.18 -7.94
N VAL A 140 -13.80 -11.98 -8.11
CA VAL A 140 -15.22 -11.66 -7.83
C VAL A 140 -15.90 -11.09 -9.07
N GLY A 141 -17.22 -11.24 -9.13
CA GLY A 141 -18.03 -10.69 -10.21
C GLY A 141 -18.70 -9.36 -9.84
N LYS A 142 -19.56 -8.88 -10.76
CA LYS A 142 -20.40 -7.69 -10.52
C LYS A 142 -21.24 -7.86 -9.26
N GLY A 143 -21.28 -6.83 -8.40
CA GLY A 143 -21.93 -6.85 -7.09
C GLY A 143 -21.11 -7.58 -6.02
N GLY A 144 -19.90 -8.03 -6.32
CA GLY A 144 -19.02 -8.69 -5.37
C GLY A 144 -18.31 -7.74 -4.42
N LYS A 145 -17.92 -8.27 -3.26
CA LYS A 145 -17.13 -7.58 -2.25
C LYS A 145 -15.93 -8.42 -1.86
N ILE A 146 -14.74 -7.82 -1.86
CA ILE A 146 -13.49 -8.51 -1.60
C ILE A 146 -12.56 -7.64 -0.75
N LYS A 147 -11.83 -8.30 0.15
CA LYS A 147 -10.70 -7.72 0.85
C LYS A 147 -9.41 -8.30 0.30
N LEU A 148 -8.43 -7.45 0.09
CA LEU A 148 -7.12 -7.80 -0.47
C LEU A 148 -6.02 -7.33 0.47
N TRP A 149 -5.04 -8.20 0.73
CA TRP A 149 -3.78 -7.84 1.36
C TRP A 149 -2.67 -8.10 0.35
N ILE A 150 -2.20 -7.02 -0.23
CA ILE A 150 -1.33 -7.03 -1.41
C ILE A 150 0.11 -6.90 -0.94
N PRO A 151 0.96 -7.92 -1.15
CA PRO A 151 2.39 -7.80 -0.89
C PRO A 151 3.02 -6.75 -1.81
N ALA A 152 4.15 -6.19 -1.37
CA ALA A 152 4.80 -5.09 -2.08
C ALA A 152 5.11 -5.41 -3.55
N GLU A 153 5.46 -6.65 -3.86
CA GLU A 153 5.81 -7.13 -5.19
C GLU A 153 4.63 -7.08 -6.18
N LEU A 154 3.41 -7.22 -5.65
CA LEU A 154 2.16 -7.08 -6.40
C LEU A 154 1.58 -5.66 -6.30
N GLY A 155 2.20 -4.80 -5.50
CA GLY A 155 1.86 -3.39 -5.30
C GLY A 155 2.82 -2.46 -6.03
N TYR A 156 3.41 -1.52 -5.29
CA TYR A 156 4.34 -0.51 -5.84
C TYR A 156 5.81 -0.94 -5.76
N GLY A 157 6.10 -2.14 -5.23
CA GLY A 157 7.46 -2.70 -5.15
C GLY A 157 8.42 -1.83 -4.34
N SER A 158 9.62 -1.67 -4.85
CA SER A 158 10.69 -0.88 -4.23
C SER A 158 10.59 0.63 -4.47
N ARG A 159 9.45 1.13 -4.98
CA ARG A 159 9.23 2.55 -5.26
C ARG A 159 8.36 3.19 -4.19
N ASN A 160 8.69 4.43 -3.84
CA ASN A 160 7.76 5.27 -3.10
C ASN A 160 6.67 5.77 -4.05
N GLN A 161 5.41 5.66 -3.65
CA GLN A 161 4.26 6.15 -4.43
C GLN A 161 3.38 7.04 -3.56
N GLY A 162 3.56 8.35 -3.67
CA GLY A 162 2.86 9.30 -2.82
C GLY A 162 3.07 9.00 -1.34
N PRO A 163 2.00 8.74 -0.56
CA PRO A 163 2.11 8.42 0.86
C PRO A 163 2.55 6.98 1.13
N VAL A 164 2.65 6.12 0.11
CA VAL A 164 3.05 4.72 0.24
C VAL A 164 4.57 4.60 0.17
N PRO A 165 5.25 4.16 1.25
CA PRO A 165 6.67 3.89 1.21
C PRO A 165 7.01 2.68 0.32
N ALA A 166 8.27 2.62 -0.14
CA ALA A 166 8.81 1.45 -0.80
C ALA A 166 8.66 0.18 0.07
N ASN A 167 8.44 -0.95 -0.58
CA ASN A 167 8.28 -2.27 0.04
C ASN A 167 7.13 -2.36 1.07
N SER A 168 6.09 -1.56 0.88
CA SER A 168 4.90 -1.58 1.74
C SER A 168 3.85 -2.55 1.24
N ALA A 169 3.36 -3.42 2.13
CA ALA A 169 2.13 -4.14 1.91
C ALA A 169 0.92 -3.18 2.02
N LEU A 170 -0.12 -3.45 1.27
CA LEU A 170 -1.33 -2.65 1.18
C LEU A 170 -2.56 -3.48 1.53
N TYR A 171 -3.52 -2.84 2.18
CA TYR A 171 -4.85 -3.37 2.37
C TYR A 171 -5.84 -2.65 1.48
N TYR A 172 -6.71 -3.43 0.83
CA TYR A 172 -7.86 -2.92 0.09
C TYR A 172 -9.13 -3.62 0.55
N GLU A 173 -10.19 -2.85 0.64
CA GLU A 173 -11.57 -3.30 0.69
C GLU A 173 -12.27 -2.74 -0.53
N VAL A 174 -12.93 -3.60 -1.32
CA VAL A 174 -13.45 -3.23 -2.64
C VAL A 174 -14.84 -3.79 -2.83
N ASP A 175 -15.78 -2.92 -3.19
CA ASP A 175 -17.10 -3.27 -3.67
C ASP A 175 -17.14 -3.09 -5.19
N VAL A 176 -17.37 -4.16 -5.93
CA VAL A 176 -17.45 -4.15 -7.39
C VAL A 176 -18.89 -3.81 -7.79
N ILE A 177 -19.13 -2.57 -8.15
CA ILE A 177 -20.47 -2.07 -8.54
C ILE A 177 -20.85 -2.56 -9.93
N ASP A 178 -19.88 -2.50 -10.87
CA ASP A 178 -20.10 -2.93 -12.25
C ASP A 178 -18.80 -3.40 -12.91
N VAL A 179 -18.94 -4.24 -13.92
CA VAL A 179 -17.85 -4.69 -14.78
C VAL A 179 -18.20 -4.35 -16.22
N VAL A 180 -17.40 -3.50 -16.83
CA VAL A 180 -17.57 -3.09 -18.23
C VAL A 180 -16.50 -3.80 -19.05
N PRO A 181 -16.87 -4.76 -19.92
CA PRO A 181 -15.94 -5.40 -20.84
C PRO A 181 -15.23 -4.36 -21.72
N ALA A 182 -14.07 -4.71 -22.25
CA ALA A 182 -13.45 -3.89 -23.27
C ALA A 182 -14.38 -3.76 -24.48
N GLU A 183 -14.50 -2.56 -25.02
CA GLU A 183 -15.12 -2.39 -26.33
C GLU A 183 -14.27 -3.16 -27.35
N GLU A 184 -14.90 -4.13 -28.04
CA GLU A 184 -14.24 -4.74 -29.19
C GLU A 184 -13.88 -3.62 -30.19
N PRO A 185 -12.62 -3.61 -30.71
CA PRO A 185 -12.29 -2.62 -31.72
C PRO A 185 -13.26 -2.77 -32.90
N ALA A 186 -13.94 -1.68 -33.23
CA ALA A 186 -14.84 -1.66 -34.36
C ALA A 186 -14.11 -2.19 -35.61
N LYS A 187 -14.66 -3.27 -36.19
CA LYS A 187 -14.13 -3.88 -37.42
C LYS A 187 -14.24 -2.92 -38.59
#